data_fd4e28422e3d57fe05c1258c480268a0
#
_entry.id   fd4e28422e3d57fe05c1258c480268a0
#
_cell.length_a   1.000
_cell.length_b   1.000
_cell.length_c   1.000
_cell.angle_alpha   90.00
_cell.angle_beta   90.00
_cell.angle_gamma   90.00
#
_symmetry.space_group_name_H-M   'P 1'
#
loop_
_entity.id
_entity.type
_entity.pdbx_description
1 polymer ?
#
loop_
_entity_poly.entity_id
_entity_poly.type
_entity_poly.pdbx_seq_one_letter_code
_entity_poly.pdbx_strand_id
1 'polypeptide(L)'
;MKYTENELRALAIEAMQRAYSPYSHCKVGAALLAKSGKVYLGCNIENASYSPTICAERTAFAKAVSEGEREFEAIAVVGTATDEIDGFFPPCGVCRQVMNEFCDLDEFKVILVKSPTEHKTVTLRDLLPYSFDSEMLK
;
A
#
# COMPACT_ATOMS: atom_id res chain seq x y z
N MET A 1 4.89 -12.94 11.62
CA MET A 1 4.78 -12.70 10.16
C MET A 1 5.81 -13.54 9.42
N LYS A 2 5.45 -14.01 8.25
CA LYS A 2 6.36 -14.78 7.39
C LYS A 2 7.50 -13.91 6.83
N TYR A 3 7.23 -12.62 6.64
CA TYR A 3 8.20 -11.62 6.19
C TYR A 3 8.46 -10.62 7.31
N THR A 4 9.71 -10.16 7.44
CA THR A 4 10.03 -9.08 8.35
C THR A 4 9.60 -7.74 7.75
N GLU A 5 9.47 -6.71 8.59
CA GLU A 5 9.16 -5.36 8.10
C GLU A 5 10.25 -4.85 7.17
N ASN A 6 11.52 -5.17 7.47
CA ASN A 6 12.63 -4.79 6.59
C ASN A 6 12.52 -5.45 5.21
N GLU A 7 12.11 -6.71 5.16
CA GLU A 7 11.90 -7.42 3.89
C GLU A 7 10.75 -6.80 3.09
N LEU A 8 9.64 -6.46 3.75
CA LEU A 8 8.52 -5.80 3.08
C LEU A 8 8.90 -4.42 2.56
N ARG A 9 9.71 -3.67 3.34
CA ARG A 9 10.24 -2.38 2.88
C ARG A 9 11.05 -2.55 1.60
N ALA A 10 11.96 -3.50 1.56
CA ALA A 10 12.78 -3.76 0.38
C ALA A 10 11.93 -4.14 -0.83
N LEU A 11 10.91 -4.97 -0.63
CA LEU A 11 10.00 -5.39 -1.70
C LEU A 11 9.16 -4.23 -2.24
N ALA A 12 8.73 -3.32 -1.35
CA ALA A 12 8.00 -2.12 -1.79
C ALA A 12 8.88 -1.22 -2.66
N ILE A 13 10.15 -1.06 -2.28
CA ILE A 13 11.11 -0.28 -3.07
C ILE A 13 11.33 -0.92 -4.44
N GLU A 14 11.43 -2.25 -4.48
CA GLU A 14 11.52 -2.99 -5.75
C GLU A 14 10.29 -2.74 -6.63
N ALA A 15 9.10 -2.82 -6.06
CA ALA A 15 7.85 -2.59 -6.78
C ALA A 15 7.78 -1.16 -7.35
N MET A 16 8.28 -0.18 -6.60
CA MET A 16 8.29 1.23 -7.01
C MET A 16 9.00 1.45 -8.34
N GLN A 17 10.02 0.63 -8.65
CA GLN A 17 10.78 0.76 -9.90
C GLN A 17 9.95 0.43 -11.14
N ARG A 18 8.80 -0.21 -10.98
CA ARG A 18 7.89 -0.59 -12.07
C ARG A 18 6.78 0.42 -12.30
N ALA A 19 6.77 1.53 -11.56
CA ALA A 19 5.73 2.55 -11.65
C ALA A 19 5.62 3.12 -13.07
N TYR A 20 4.37 3.29 -13.51
CA TYR A 20 4.07 3.95 -14.76
C TYR A 20 3.49 5.33 -14.44
N SER A 21 4.34 6.36 -14.44
CA SER A 21 3.95 7.71 -13.98
C SER A 21 4.43 8.81 -14.93
N PRO A 22 4.01 8.77 -16.22
CA PRO A 22 4.49 9.73 -17.21
C PRO A 22 3.98 11.15 -17.00
N TYR A 23 2.93 11.33 -16.20
CA TYR A 23 2.30 12.64 -15.98
C TYR A 23 2.82 13.33 -14.72
N SER A 24 2.75 12.67 -13.58
CA SER A 24 3.18 13.26 -12.32
C SER A 24 4.67 13.10 -12.04
N HIS A 25 5.29 12.08 -12.62
CA HIS A 25 6.66 11.65 -12.34
C HIS A 25 6.85 11.16 -10.89
N CYS A 26 5.76 10.96 -10.15
CA CYS A 26 5.80 10.36 -8.82
C CYS A 26 5.76 8.84 -8.95
N LYS A 27 6.71 8.17 -8.31
CA LYS A 27 6.77 6.70 -8.29
C LYS A 27 6.38 6.21 -6.91
N VAL A 28 5.46 5.25 -6.86
CA VAL A 28 5.01 4.66 -5.60
C VAL A 28 5.05 3.14 -5.73
N GLY A 29 5.47 2.49 -4.66
CA GLY A 29 5.51 1.04 -4.58
C GLY A 29 4.83 0.54 -3.32
N ALA A 30 4.28 -0.65 -3.40
CA ALA A 30 3.64 -1.30 -2.26
C ALA A 30 3.97 -2.80 -2.24
N ALA A 31 4.12 -3.33 -1.03
CA ALA A 31 4.27 -4.76 -0.81
C ALA A 31 3.23 -5.18 0.23
N LEU A 32 2.24 -5.93 -0.21
CA LEU A 32 1.10 -6.37 0.60
C LEU A 32 1.28 -7.81 1.02
N LEU A 33 1.30 -8.06 2.32
CA LEU A 33 1.41 -9.40 2.89
C LEU A 33 0.03 -9.93 3.26
N ALA A 34 -0.39 -11.00 2.61
CA ALA A 34 -1.61 -11.71 2.95
C ALA A 34 -1.35 -12.68 4.10
N LYS A 35 -2.40 -13.04 4.84
CA LYS A 35 -2.28 -14.04 5.92
C LYS A 35 -1.91 -15.42 5.40
N SER A 36 -2.12 -15.69 4.12
CA SER A 36 -1.64 -16.93 3.47
C SER A 36 -0.11 -17.03 3.43
N GLY A 37 0.58 -15.90 3.63
CA GLY A 37 2.04 -15.83 3.53
C GLY A 37 2.54 -15.33 2.19
N LYS A 38 1.67 -15.10 1.23
CA LYS A 38 2.06 -14.53 -0.08
C LYS A 38 2.19 -13.02 0.00
N VAL A 39 3.15 -12.49 -0.76
CA VAL A 39 3.32 -11.04 -0.93
C VAL A 39 2.89 -10.65 -2.33
N TYR A 40 2.12 -9.57 -2.43
CA TYR A 40 1.66 -9.01 -3.68
C TYR A 40 2.27 -7.62 -3.84
N LEU A 41 3.01 -7.42 -4.93
CA LEU A 41 3.65 -6.15 -5.22
C LEU A 41 2.73 -5.30 -6.09
N GLY A 42 2.72 -3.99 -5.81
CA GLY A 42 1.98 -3.04 -6.61
C GLY A 42 2.79 -1.77 -6.86
N CYS A 43 2.48 -1.11 -7.97
CA CYS A 43 3.03 0.21 -8.28
C CYS A 43 1.89 1.09 -8.79
N ASN A 44 2.10 2.40 -8.81
CA ASN A 44 1.10 3.30 -9.39
C ASN A 44 1.14 3.21 -10.92
N ILE A 45 -0.05 3.30 -11.50
CA ILE A 45 -0.24 3.21 -12.95
C ILE A 45 -1.14 4.37 -13.36
N GLU A 46 -0.55 5.35 -14.02
CA GLU A 46 -1.27 6.56 -14.42
C GLU A 46 -1.96 6.40 -15.75
N ASN A 47 -2.97 7.21 -15.97
CA ASN A 47 -3.76 7.22 -17.19
C ASN A 47 -3.99 8.67 -17.62
N ALA A 48 -3.95 8.93 -18.92
CA ALA A 48 -4.19 10.26 -19.48
C ALA A 48 -5.58 10.80 -19.10
N SER A 49 -6.54 9.92 -18.84
CA SER A 49 -7.88 10.28 -18.40
C SER A 49 -7.98 10.57 -16.90
N TYR A 50 -6.91 10.45 -16.15
CA TYR A 50 -6.75 10.61 -14.70
C TYR A 50 -7.62 9.67 -13.86
N SER A 51 -8.94 9.67 -14.06
CA SER A 51 -9.85 8.85 -13.26
C SER A 51 -9.48 7.37 -13.17
N PRO A 52 -9.05 6.70 -14.26
CA PRO A 52 -8.60 5.31 -14.19
C PRO A 52 -7.23 5.11 -13.54
N THR A 53 -6.52 6.20 -13.20
CA THR A 53 -5.23 6.10 -12.50
C THR A 53 -5.40 5.31 -11.21
N ILE A 54 -4.47 4.37 -10.95
CA ILE A 54 -4.53 3.53 -9.77
C ILE A 54 -3.26 3.71 -8.93
N CYS A 55 -3.44 3.80 -7.61
CA CYS A 55 -2.34 3.88 -6.67
C CYS A 55 -1.68 2.51 -6.48
N ALA A 56 -0.42 2.49 -6.05
CA ALA A 56 0.34 1.27 -5.83
C ALA A 56 -0.37 0.30 -4.87
N GLU A 57 -0.94 0.83 -3.79
CA GLU A 57 -1.62 0.04 -2.78
C GLU A 57 -2.84 -0.67 -3.38
N ARG A 58 -3.64 0.04 -4.18
CA ARG A 58 -4.81 -0.58 -4.82
C ARG A 58 -4.43 -1.58 -5.89
N THR A 59 -3.31 -1.38 -6.58
CA THR A 59 -2.78 -2.38 -7.50
C THR A 59 -2.47 -3.68 -6.76
N ALA A 60 -1.81 -3.59 -5.61
CA ALA A 60 -1.48 -4.75 -4.80
C ALA A 60 -2.73 -5.45 -4.27
N PHE A 61 -3.70 -4.70 -3.74
CA PHE A 61 -4.97 -5.26 -3.27
C PHE A 61 -5.78 -5.89 -4.40
N ALA A 62 -5.86 -5.25 -5.56
CA ALA A 62 -6.59 -5.79 -6.70
C ALA A 62 -6.01 -7.14 -7.14
N LYS A 63 -4.68 -7.24 -7.20
CA LYS A 63 -4.03 -8.52 -7.50
C LYS A 63 -4.37 -9.59 -6.48
N ALA A 64 -4.20 -9.28 -5.19
CA ALA A 64 -4.42 -10.23 -4.12
C ALA A 64 -5.86 -10.69 -4.04
N VAL A 65 -6.80 -9.76 -4.06
CA VAL A 65 -8.23 -10.06 -3.98
C VAL A 65 -8.69 -10.86 -5.19
N SER A 66 -8.20 -10.52 -6.39
CA SER A 66 -8.54 -11.26 -7.61
C SER A 66 -8.00 -12.70 -7.61
N GLU A 67 -6.95 -12.98 -6.82
CA GLU A 67 -6.43 -14.32 -6.65
C GLU A 67 -7.06 -15.08 -5.47
N GLY A 68 -8.04 -14.48 -4.80
CA GLY A 68 -8.81 -15.15 -3.75
C GLY A 68 -8.43 -14.76 -2.33
N GLU A 69 -7.45 -13.90 -2.13
CA GLU A 69 -7.08 -13.45 -0.78
C GLU A 69 -8.15 -12.53 -0.20
N ARG A 70 -8.41 -12.69 1.10
CA ARG A 70 -9.42 -11.88 1.83
C ARG A 70 -8.92 -11.39 3.18
N GLU A 71 -7.78 -11.89 3.64
CA GLU A 71 -7.21 -11.56 4.95
C GLU A 71 -5.76 -11.15 4.79
N PHE A 72 -5.39 -10.04 5.45
CA PHE A 72 -4.10 -9.39 5.25
C PHE A 72 -3.45 -9.04 6.58
N GLU A 73 -2.11 -9.07 6.63
CA GLU A 73 -1.32 -8.75 7.82
C GLU A 73 -0.70 -7.37 7.78
N ALA A 74 -0.13 -6.98 6.64
CA ALA A 74 0.64 -5.75 6.57
C ALA A 74 0.79 -5.27 5.14
N ILE A 75 1.07 -3.98 4.99
CA ILE A 75 1.48 -3.40 3.72
C ILE A 75 2.63 -2.42 3.96
N ALA A 76 3.66 -2.49 3.13
CA ALA A 76 4.71 -1.47 3.09
C ALA A 76 4.45 -0.54 1.91
N VAL A 77 4.56 0.76 2.14
CA VAL A 77 4.30 1.79 1.12
C VAL A 77 5.49 2.74 1.05
N VAL A 78 5.98 2.98 -0.16
CA VAL A 78 7.09 3.89 -0.42
C VAL A 78 6.77 4.74 -1.65
N GLY A 79 7.23 5.97 -1.65
CA GLY A 79 7.05 6.82 -2.83
C GLY A 79 8.06 7.94 -2.88
N THR A 80 8.24 8.49 -4.07
CA THR A 80 9.10 9.64 -4.28
C THR A 80 8.67 10.42 -5.53
N ALA A 81 8.85 11.72 -5.49
CA ALA A 81 8.67 12.60 -6.65
C ALA A 81 10.01 12.86 -7.36
N THR A 82 11.08 12.29 -6.85
CA THR A 82 12.45 12.36 -7.40
C THR A 82 12.99 10.92 -7.55
N ASP A 83 14.28 10.77 -7.78
CA ASP A 83 14.88 9.43 -7.81
C ASP A 83 15.34 8.97 -6.41
N GLU A 84 15.25 9.84 -5.41
CA GLU A 84 15.66 9.54 -4.05
C GLU A 84 14.46 9.35 -3.14
N ILE A 85 14.51 8.33 -2.29
CA ILE A 85 13.50 8.09 -1.26
C ILE A 85 13.93 8.90 -0.03
N ASP A 86 13.23 10.01 0.21
CA ASP A 86 13.56 10.92 1.30
C ASP A 86 12.26 11.50 1.90
N GLY A 87 11.66 10.75 2.79
CA GLY A 87 10.44 11.13 3.47
C GLY A 87 9.30 10.16 3.24
N PHE A 88 8.30 10.26 4.11
CA PHE A 88 7.12 9.41 4.05
C PHE A 88 6.23 9.77 2.86
N PHE A 89 5.63 8.73 2.26
CA PHE A 89 4.65 8.87 1.19
C PHE A 89 3.42 8.06 1.60
N PRO A 90 2.59 8.57 2.52
CA PRO A 90 1.49 7.80 3.08
C PRO A 90 0.41 7.48 2.05
N PRO A 91 -0.36 6.41 2.26
CA PRO A 91 -1.46 6.08 1.35
C PRO A 91 -2.53 7.16 1.34
N CYS A 92 -3.10 7.43 0.17
CA CYS A 92 -4.19 8.41 0.03
C CYS A 92 -5.48 7.91 0.69
N GLY A 93 -6.46 8.81 0.83
CA GLY A 93 -7.72 8.46 1.48
C GLY A 93 -8.48 7.33 0.79
N VAL A 94 -8.45 7.30 -0.55
CA VAL A 94 -9.10 6.22 -1.32
C VAL A 94 -8.47 4.87 -0.99
N CYS A 95 -7.13 4.81 -0.94
CA CYS A 95 -6.43 3.57 -0.59
C CYS A 95 -6.71 3.15 0.84
N ARG A 96 -6.79 4.10 1.77
CA ARG A 96 -7.15 3.79 3.17
C ARG A 96 -8.54 3.18 3.27
N GLN A 97 -9.49 3.70 2.48
CA GLN A 97 -10.84 3.15 2.44
C GLN A 97 -10.86 1.73 1.86
N VAL A 98 -10.07 1.48 0.81
CA VAL A 98 -9.94 0.12 0.24
C VAL A 98 -9.36 -0.83 1.29
N MET A 99 -8.34 -0.41 2.03
CA MET A 99 -7.77 -1.22 3.12
C MET A 99 -8.84 -1.56 4.17
N ASN A 100 -9.71 -0.61 4.49
CA ASN A 100 -10.74 -0.80 5.51
C ASN A 100 -11.78 -1.87 5.13
N GLU A 101 -11.97 -2.14 3.85
CA GLU A 101 -12.87 -3.19 3.40
C GLU A 101 -12.36 -4.58 3.77
N PHE A 102 -11.03 -4.79 3.76
CA PHE A 102 -10.41 -6.10 3.86
C PHE A 102 -9.57 -6.31 5.12
N CYS A 103 -9.30 -5.26 5.89
CA CYS A 103 -8.30 -5.31 6.96
C CYS A 103 -8.89 -4.90 8.30
N ASP A 104 -8.39 -5.52 9.38
CA ASP A 104 -8.72 -5.11 10.74
C ASP A 104 -8.01 -3.81 11.07
N LEU A 105 -8.74 -2.83 11.59
CA LEU A 105 -8.21 -1.50 11.88
C LEU A 105 -7.07 -1.51 12.90
N ASP A 106 -7.09 -2.43 13.86
CA ASP A 106 -6.13 -2.46 14.95
C ASP A 106 -4.96 -3.42 14.72
N GLU A 107 -5.17 -4.45 13.90
CA GLU A 107 -4.15 -5.48 13.67
C GLU A 107 -3.35 -5.28 12.38
N PHE A 108 -3.96 -4.68 11.36
CA PHE A 108 -3.29 -4.47 10.08
C PHE A 108 -2.21 -3.40 10.23
N LYS A 109 -0.98 -3.75 9.86
CA LYS A 109 0.17 -2.86 9.97
C LYS A 109 0.44 -2.14 8.64
N VAL A 110 0.57 -0.82 8.72
CA VAL A 110 0.99 -0.01 7.58
C VAL A 110 2.41 0.46 7.84
N ILE A 111 3.33 -0.02 7.02
CA ILE A 111 4.76 0.26 7.13
C ILE A 111 5.05 1.44 6.21
N LEU A 112 5.21 2.62 6.79
CA LEU A 112 5.49 3.86 6.05
C LEU A 112 6.99 3.98 5.87
N VAL A 113 7.46 3.77 4.65
CA VAL A 113 8.89 3.80 4.32
C VAL A 113 9.35 5.23 4.19
N LYS A 114 10.41 5.60 4.91
CA LYS A 114 10.99 6.94 4.91
C LYS A 114 12.23 7.01 4.02
N SER A 115 13.02 5.96 4.01
CA SER A 115 14.26 5.85 3.25
C SER A 115 14.55 4.37 2.99
N PRO A 116 15.58 4.03 2.21
CA PRO A 116 15.93 2.62 2.02
C PRO A 116 16.25 1.87 3.32
N THR A 117 16.55 2.58 4.40
CA THR A 117 16.95 1.97 5.68
C THR A 117 16.01 2.28 6.84
N GLU A 118 15.01 3.17 6.64
CA GLU A 118 14.15 3.63 7.73
C GLU A 118 12.67 3.54 7.36
N HIS A 119 11.85 3.15 8.34
CA HIS A 119 10.40 3.16 8.21
C HIS A 119 9.73 3.36 9.58
N LYS A 120 8.46 3.71 9.55
CA LYS A 120 7.61 3.80 10.74
C LYS A 120 6.39 2.92 10.51
N THR A 121 6.05 2.09 11.48
CA THR A 121 4.88 1.22 11.41
C THR A 121 3.75 1.81 12.24
N VAL A 122 2.57 1.92 11.63
CA VAL A 122 1.34 2.41 12.27
C VAL A 122 0.22 1.41 11.99
N THR A 123 -0.91 1.56 12.69
CA THR A 123 -2.10 0.77 12.40
C THR A 123 -2.97 1.50 11.37
N LEU A 124 -3.88 0.76 10.76
CA LEU A 124 -4.86 1.37 9.87
C LEU A 124 -5.75 2.36 10.63
N ARG A 125 -6.07 2.08 11.88
CA ARG A 125 -6.85 2.99 12.73
C ARG A 125 -6.16 4.36 12.87
N ASP A 126 -4.84 4.37 12.98
CA ASP A 126 -4.09 5.63 13.07
C ASP A 126 -4.27 6.49 11.82
N LEU A 127 -4.46 5.85 10.66
CA LEU A 127 -4.57 6.53 9.37
C LEU A 127 -6.01 6.78 8.94
N LEU A 128 -6.99 6.15 9.59
CA LEU A 128 -8.40 6.25 9.21
C LEU A 128 -9.29 6.26 10.45
N PRO A 129 -9.16 7.29 11.33
CA PRO A 129 -10.01 7.40 12.50
C PRO A 129 -11.46 7.68 12.08
N TYR A 130 -12.42 7.19 12.89
CA TYR A 130 -13.87 7.35 12.63
C TYR A 130 -14.23 6.88 11.22
N SER A 131 -13.75 5.69 10.86
CA SER A 131 -13.87 5.16 9.50
C SER A 131 -15.29 4.71 9.16
N PHE A 132 -15.63 4.80 7.87
CA PHE A 132 -16.85 4.23 7.32
C PHE A 132 -16.56 2.80 6.84
N ASP A 133 -17.37 1.83 7.27
CA ASP A 133 -17.20 0.43 6.88
C ASP A 133 -18.55 -0.25 6.63
N SER A 134 -18.49 -1.54 6.29
CA SER A 134 -19.68 -2.31 5.93
C SER A 134 -20.67 -2.47 7.07
N GLU A 135 -20.27 -2.28 8.33
CA GLU A 135 -21.16 -2.37 9.48
C GLU A 135 -22.27 -1.31 9.41
N MET A 136 -21.97 -0.13 8.84
CA MET A 136 -22.94 0.93 8.67
C MET A 136 -24.04 0.59 7.65
N LEU A 137 -23.82 -0.44 6.82
CA LEU A 137 -24.75 -0.86 5.77
C LEU A 137 -25.55 -2.11 6.13
N LYS A 138 -25.39 -2.64 7.34
CA LYS A 138 -26.10 -3.81 7.81
C LYS A 138 -27.38 -3.49 8.56
#